data_296b814957d49a0c2a774cd023adbfe5
#
_entry.id   296b814957d49a0c2a774cd023adbfe5
#
_cell.length_a   1.000
_cell.length_b   1.000
_cell.length_c   1.000
_cell.angle_alpha   90.00
_cell.angle_beta   90.00
_cell.angle_gamma   90.00
#
_symmetry.space_group_name_H-M   'P 1'
#
loop_
_entity.id
_entity.type
_entity.pdbx_description
1 polymer ?
#
loop_
_entity_poly.entity_id
_entity_poly.type
_entity_poly.pdbx_seq_one_letter_code
_entity_poly.pdbx_strand_id
1 'polypeptide(L)'
;MDRPVPTYVYKITVTPPPNPLPHTLQLSELDQKDGFIHLSDASQIPITSSRFFSSDRTLYLLRVSSVVAKEEGSVFKWVDEGQTGCVQLYGGNGVKGEFSRLGLGTVVDVAKWKRGEGQKWDDKEVIDSLNGWLKDSK
;
A
#
# COMPACT_ATOMS: atom_id res chain seq x y z
N MET A 1 -21.34 -8.54 1.26
CA MET A 1 -20.81 -7.70 2.35
C MET A 1 -19.30 -7.74 2.34
N ASP A 2 -18.69 -6.59 2.36
CA ASP A 2 -17.23 -6.49 2.36
C ASP A 2 -16.65 -6.93 3.69
N ARG A 3 -15.48 -7.56 3.62
CA ARG A 3 -14.74 -7.85 4.85
C ARG A 3 -14.20 -6.55 5.46
N PRO A 4 -13.94 -6.53 6.77
CA PRO A 4 -13.34 -5.35 7.40
C PRO A 4 -11.95 -5.06 6.82
N VAL A 5 -11.60 -3.79 6.73
CA VAL A 5 -10.25 -3.39 6.33
C VAL A 5 -9.29 -3.73 7.46
N PRO A 6 -8.15 -4.38 7.15
CA PRO A 6 -7.15 -4.70 8.18
C PRO A 6 -6.61 -3.46 8.87
N THR A 7 -6.04 -3.66 10.07
CA THR A 7 -5.37 -2.59 10.81
C THR A 7 -4.28 -1.93 9.98
N TYR A 8 -3.55 -2.74 9.20
CA TYR A 8 -2.49 -2.24 8.31
C TYR A 8 -2.79 -2.62 6.88
N VAL A 9 -2.60 -1.65 6.00
CA VAL A 9 -2.58 -1.83 4.55
C VAL A 9 -1.30 -1.18 4.03
N TYR A 10 -0.95 -1.45 2.79
CA TYR A 10 0.39 -1.11 2.31
C TYR A 10 0.34 -0.39 0.97
N LYS A 11 1.22 0.61 0.83
CA LYS A 11 1.48 1.30 -0.42
C LYS A 11 2.80 0.80 -0.98
N ILE A 12 2.84 0.49 -2.28
CA ILE A 12 4.07 0.12 -2.98
C ILE A 12 4.55 1.34 -3.75
N THR A 13 5.83 1.70 -3.59
CA THR A 13 6.45 2.77 -4.38
C THR A 13 7.79 2.30 -4.94
N VAL A 14 8.18 2.86 -6.08
CA VAL A 14 9.46 2.54 -6.72
C VAL A 14 10.57 3.49 -6.28
N THR A 15 10.21 4.63 -5.69
CA THR A 15 11.16 5.61 -5.17
C THR A 15 11.08 5.66 -3.67
N PRO A 16 12.21 5.90 -2.97
CA PRO A 16 12.19 6.01 -1.52
C PRO A 16 11.36 7.22 -1.10
N PRO A 17 10.51 7.06 -0.09
CA PRO A 17 9.80 8.22 0.46
C PRO A 17 10.80 9.17 1.13
N PRO A 18 10.48 10.47 1.21
CA PRO A 18 11.32 11.41 1.95
C PRO A 18 11.52 10.97 3.40
N ASN A 19 12.68 11.25 3.96
CA ASN A 19 12.99 10.97 5.36
C ASN A 19 13.57 12.23 6.00
N PRO A 20 12.88 12.86 6.99
CA PRO A 20 11.63 12.38 7.62
C PRO A 20 10.42 12.46 6.70
N LEU A 21 9.37 11.69 7.04
CA LEU A 21 8.13 11.70 6.26
C LEU A 21 7.46 13.08 6.36
N PRO A 22 7.03 13.64 5.22
CA PRO A 22 6.26 14.88 5.25
C PRO A 22 4.84 14.61 5.77
N HIS A 23 4.15 15.68 6.11
CA HIS A 23 2.74 15.59 6.48
C HIS A 23 1.93 14.90 5.38
N THR A 24 2.19 15.26 4.12
CA THR A 24 1.50 14.68 2.96
C THR A 24 2.53 14.28 1.90
N LEU A 25 2.54 12.99 1.58
CA LEU A 25 3.35 12.47 0.48
C LEU A 25 2.74 12.87 -0.87
N GLN A 26 3.60 13.06 -1.85
CA GLN A 26 3.15 13.33 -3.20
C GLN A 26 2.44 12.10 -3.77
N LEU A 27 1.32 12.30 -4.45
CA LEU A 27 0.59 11.23 -5.11
C LEU A 27 1.37 10.73 -6.33
N SER A 28 1.29 9.41 -6.59
CA SER A 28 1.82 8.86 -7.84
C SER A 28 0.94 9.31 -9.01
N GLU A 29 1.50 9.25 -10.23
CA GLU A 29 0.73 9.57 -11.43
C GLU A 29 -0.50 8.68 -11.58
N LEU A 30 -0.34 7.39 -11.25
CA LEU A 30 -1.45 6.44 -11.34
C LEU A 30 -2.57 6.79 -10.36
N ASP A 31 -2.21 7.13 -9.11
CA ASP A 31 -3.20 7.52 -8.11
C ASP A 31 -3.95 8.79 -8.56
N GLN A 32 -3.23 9.77 -9.09
CA GLN A 32 -3.86 11.00 -9.60
C GLN A 32 -4.81 10.70 -10.75
N LYS A 33 -4.39 9.85 -11.68
CA LYS A 33 -5.19 9.49 -12.85
C LYS A 33 -6.47 8.74 -12.46
N ASP A 34 -6.34 7.79 -11.54
CA ASP A 34 -7.46 6.94 -11.15
C ASP A 34 -8.38 7.60 -10.11
N GLY A 35 -7.91 8.65 -9.47
CA GLY A 35 -8.72 9.41 -8.52
C GLY A 35 -8.78 8.82 -7.12
N PHE A 36 -7.90 7.90 -6.77
CA PHE A 36 -7.77 7.30 -5.44
C PHE A 36 -6.36 6.73 -5.25
N ILE A 37 -6.00 6.46 -3.99
CA ILE A 37 -4.71 5.86 -3.69
C ILE A 37 -4.85 4.34 -3.71
N HIS A 38 -3.97 3.67 -4.46
CA HIS A 38 -3.95 2.21 -4.56
C HIS A 38 -3.18 1.63 -3.38
N LEU A 39 -3.83 0.75 -2.63
CA LEU A 39 -3.24 0.04 -1.50
C LEU A 39 -3.49 -1.46 -1.63
N SER A 40 -2.77 -2.24 -0.84
CA SER A 40 -2.93 -3.69 -0.78
C SER A 40 -2.85 -4.15 0.67
N ASP A 41 -3.54 -5.23 0.99
CA ASP A 41 -3.29 -5.91 2.27
C ASP A 41 -1.97 -6.69 2.18
N ALA A 42 -1.52 -7.25 3.31
CA ALA A 42 -0.24 -7.95 3.37
C ALA A 42 -0.15 -9.10 2.37
N SER A 43 -1.20 -9.89 2.25
CA SER A 43 -1.21 -11.08 1.38
C SER A 43 -1.15 -10.70 -0.11
N GLN A 44 -1.66 -9.53 -0.47
CA GLN A 44 -1.71 -9.08 -1.84
C GLN A 44 -0.39 -8.44 -2.30
N ILE A 45 0.47 -8.00 -1.39
CA ILE A 45 1.70 -7.29 -1.74
C ILE A 45 2.59 -8.06 -2.71
N PRO A 46 2.94 -9.35 -2.47
CA PRO A 46 3.77 -10.07 -3.44
C PRO A 46 3.09 -10.23 -4.80
N ILE A 47 1.80 -10.45 -4.81
CA ILE A 47 1.01 -10.66 -6.03
C ILE A 47 0.98 -9.38 -6.87
N THR A 48 0.63 -8.26 -6.25
CA THR A 48 0.59 -6.95 -6.92
C THR A 48 1.98 -6.55 -7.42
N SER A 49 3.00 -6.79 -6.60
CA SER A 49 4.38 -6.47 -6.96
C SER A 49 4.84 -7.24 -8.19
N SER A 50 4.55 -8.54 -8.26
CA SER A 50 4.88 -9.35 -9.43
C SER A 50 4.12 -8.91 -10.67
N ARG A 51 2.87 -8.49 -10.50
CA ARG A 51 2.01 -8.13 -11.62
C ARG A 51 2.37 -6.77 -12.23
N PHE A 52 2.66 -5.76 -11.41
CA PHE A 52 2.82 -4.38 -11.86
C PHE A 52 4.24 -3.83 -11.75
N PHE A 53 5.11 -4.49 -10.99
CA PHE A 53 6.47 -4.01 -10.72
C PHE A 53 7.52 -5.06 -11.07
N SER A 54 7.24 -5.91 -12.05
CA SER A 54 8.12 -7.02 -12.41
C SER A 54 9.47 -6.56 -12.95
N SER A 55 9.56 -5.37 -13.52
CA SER A 55 10.81 -4.83 -14.04
C SER A 55 11.64 -4.10 -12.99
N ASP A 56 11.08 -3.86 -11.81
CA ASP A 56 11.80 -3.18 -10.73
C ASP A 56 12.49 -4.21 -9.83
N ARG A 57 13.70 -3.89 -9.37
CA ARG A 57 14.45 -4.76 -8.45
C ARG A 57 14.44 -4.26 -7.03
N THR A 58 13.96 -3.04 -6.82
CA THR A 58 13.84 -2.44 -5.49
C THR A 58 12.48 -1.78 -5.39
N LEU A 59 11.76 -2.09 -4.34
CA LEU A 59 10.50 -1.45 -4.01
C LEU A 59 10.56 -0.93 -2.58
N TYR A 60 9.73 0.05 -2.30
CA TYR A 60 9.53 0.57 -0.95
C TYR A 60 8.09 0.30 -0.55
N LEU A 61 7.91 -0.29 0.62
CA LEU A 61 6.59 -0.63 1.13
C LEU A 61 6.29 0.29 2.30
N LEU A 62 5.20 1.01 2.20
CA LEU A 62 4.75 1.92 3.25
C LEU A 62 3.60 1.25 4.01
N ARG A 63 3.78 1.05 5.31
CA ARG A 63 2.72 0.51 6.17
C ARG A 63 1.81 1.63 6.61
N VAL A 64 0.54 1.50 6.26
CA VAL A 64 -0.47 2.51 6.55
C VAL A 64 -1.38 2.02 7.66
N SER A 65 -1.59 2.85 8.68
CA SER A 65 -2.57 2.59 9.72
C SER A 65 -3.96 2.94 9.21
N SER A 66 -4.81 1.94 9.03
CA SER A 66 -6.19 2.19 8.61
C SER A 66 -6.99 2.88 9.72
N VAL A 67 -6.63 2.61 10.98
CA VAL A 67 -7.29 3.24 12.12
C VAL A 67 -7.06 4.74 12.12
N VAL A 68 -5.80 5.19 12.01
CA VAL A 68 -5.47 6.62 11.99
C VAL A 68 -6.06 7.30 10.75
N ALA A 69 -5.96 6.66 9.60
CA ALA A 69 -6.53 7.23 8.37
C ALA A 69 -8.05 7.44 8.49
N LYS A 70 -8.76 6.47 9.05
CA LYS A 70 -10.21 6.60 9.28
C LYS A 70 -10.54 7.71 10.27
N GLU A 71 -9.74 7.85 11.32
CA GLU A 71 -9.91 8.95 12.29
C GLU A 71 -9.75 10.32 11.63
N GLU A 72 -8.95 10.38 10.57
CA GLU A 72 -8.78 11.61 9.77
C GLU A 72 -9.86 11.80 8.71
N GLY A 73 -10.82 10.90 8.64
CA GLY A 73 -11.94 11.00 7.70
C GLY A 73 -11.73 10.27 6.38
N SER A 74 -10.70 9.43 6.27
CA SER A 74 -10.46 8.67 5.05
C SER A 74 -11.46 7.53 4.87
N VAL A 75 -11.74 7.18 3.63
CA VAL A 75 -12.67 6.11 3.27
C VAL A 75 -11.93 5.03 2.50
N PHE A 76 -12.03 3.78 2.97
CA PHE A 76 -11.45 2.61 2.32
C PHE A 76 -12.54 1.83 1.60
N LYS A 77 -12.24 1.39 0.37
CA LYS A 77 -13.14 0.54 -0.40
C LYS A 77 -12.37 -0.64 -0.97
N TRP A 78 -12.88 -1.86 -0.78
CA TRP A 78 -12.34 -3.03 -1.45
C TRP A 78 -12.61 -2.96 -2.94
N VAL A 79 -11.65 -3.40 -3.76
CA VAL A 79 -11.81 -3.40 -5.22
C VAL A 79 -12.90 -4.37 -5.65
N ASP A 80 -12.98 -5.53 -5.04
CA ASP A 80 -13.86 -6.62 -5.44
C ASP A 80 -14.53 -7.26 -4.23
N GLU A 81 -15.07 -6.43 -3.35
CA GLU A 81 -15.73 -6.84 -2.11
C GLU A 81 -14.80 -7.61 -1.18
N GLY A 82 -13.47 -7.46 -1.37
CA GLY A 82 -12.49 -8.12 -0.53
C GLY A 82 -12.06 -9.50 -0.99
N GLN A 83 -12.38 -9.89 -2.22
CA GLN A 83 -11.95 -11.18 -2.78
C GLN A 83 -10.45 -11.22 -3.02
N THR A 84 -9.89 -10.11 -3.47
CA THR A 84 -8.43 -9.91 -3.47
C THR A 84 -8.07 -9.00 -2.31
N GLY A 85 -6.79 -8.72 -2.14
CA GLY A 85 -6.35 -7.78 -1.12
C GLY A 85 -6.19 -6.35 -1.61
N CYS A 86 -6.78 -5.99 -2.76
CA CYS A 86 -6.66 -4.66 -3.33
C CYS A 86 -7.66 -3.70 -2.69
N VAL A 87 -7.17 -2.55 -2.23
CA VAL A 87 -7.94 -1.54 -1.50
C VAL A 87 -7.77 -0.18 -2.15
N GLN A 88 -8.87 0.55 -2.27
CA GLN A 88 -8.87 1.93 -2.73
C GLN A 88 -9.05 2.86 -1.54
N LEU A 89 -8.22 3.89 -1.46
CA LEU A 89 -8.28 4.88 -0.39
C LEU A 89 -8.71 6.23 -0.96
N TYR A 90 -9.77 6.78 -0.39
CA TYR A 90 -10.37 8.07 -0.78
C TYR A 90 -10.34 9.05 0.39
N GLY A 91 -10.45 10.34 0.07
CA GLY A 91 -10.77 11.36 1.05
C GLY A 91 -12.24 11.32 1.48
N GLY A 92 -12.65 12.29 2.26
CA GLY A 92 -13.86 12.32 3.07
C GLY A 92 -15.17 11.81 2.50
N ASN A 93 -15.47 12.06 1.22
CA ASN A 93 -16.75 11.62 0.64
C ASN A 93 -16.64 10.28 -0.10
N GLY A 94 -15.45 9.70 -0.20
CA GLY A 94 -15.26 8.41 -0.83
C GLY A 94 -15.51 8.41 -2.34
N VAL A 95 -15.25 9.51 -3.02
CA VAL A 95 -15.44 9.64 -4.46
C VAL A 95 -14.13 9.95 -5.18
N LYS A 96 -14.06 9.60 -6.45
CA LYS A 96 -12.87 9.85 -7.28
C LYS A 96 -12.50 11.33 -7.29
N GLY A 97 -11.21 11.60 -7.18
CA GLY A 97 -10.68 12.95 -7.15
C GLY A 97 -10.58 13.54 -5.75
N GLU A 98 -11.15 12.90 -4.75
CA GLU A 98 -10.99 13.30 -3.36
C GLU A 98 -9.95 12.39 -2.71
N PHE A 99 -8.78 12.94 -2.40
CA PHE A 99 -7.66 12.16 -1.90
C PHE A 99 -7.53 12.27 -0.39
N SER A 100 -7.27 11.13 0.23
CA SER A 100 -6.77 11.07 1.59
C SER A 100 -5.31 11.48 1.60
N ARG A 101 -4.84 12.07 2.69
CA ARG A 101 -3.41 12.25 2.85
C ARG A 101 -2.76 10.95 3.33
N LEU A 102 -1.58 10.66 2.82
CA LEU A 102 -0.65 9.69 3.42
C LEU A 102 0.61 10.44 3.79
N GLY A 103 1.13 10.18 4.96
CA GLY A 103 2.36 10.82 5.42
C GLY A 103 2.60 10.57 6.89
N LEU A 104 3.24 11.51 7.54
CA LEU A 104 3.56 11.39 8.96
C LEU A 104 2.29 11.12 9.77
N GLY A 105 2.31 10.07 10.56
CA GLY A 105 1.19 9.66 11.41
C GLY A 105 0.31 8.58 10.77
N THR A 106 0.02 8.64 9.49
CA THR A 106 -0.73 7.59 8.79
C THR A 106 0.17 6.50 8.24
N VAL A 107 1.35 6.85 7.75
CA VAL A 107 2.40 5.88 7.40
C VAL A 107 3.22 5.63 8.66
N VAL A 108 3.17 4.41 9.17
CA VAL A 108 3.76 4.08 10.48
C VAL A 108 5.09 3.34 10.37
N ASP A 109 5.43 2.84 9.20
CA ASP A 109 6.74 2.20 8.96
C ASP A 109 6.99 2.11 7.46
N VAL A 110 8.27 1.97 7.10
CA VAL A 110 8.71 1.85 5.70
C VAL A 110 9.71 0.72 5.61
N ALA A 111 9.58 -0.14 4.62
CA ALA A 111 10.56 -1.19 4.34
C ALA A 111 11.09 -1.03 2.92
N LYS A 112 12.39 -1.21 2.78
CA LYS A 112 13.05 -1.35 1.49
C LYS A 112 13.09 -2.83 1.15
N TRP A 113 12.57 -3.22 -0.01
CA TRP A 113 12.44 -4.60 -0.41
C TRP A 113 13.14 -4.82 -1.74
N LYS A 114 14.03 -5.82 -1.78
CA LYS A 114 14.84 -6.10 -2.95
C LYS A 114 14.65 -7.52 -3.45
N ARG A 115 14.78 -7.71 -4.75
CA ARG A 115 14.90 -9.02 -5.37
C ARG A 115 16.14 -9.05 -6.26
N GLY A 116 16.64 -10.24 -6.49
CA GLY A 116 17.75 -10.45 -7.43
C GLY A 116 17.26 -10.57 -8.87
N GLU A 117 18.24 -10.56 -9.78
CA GLU A 117 17.97 -10.82 -11.19
C GLU A 117 17.38 -12.21 -11.36
N GLY A 118 16.34 -12.34 -12.18
CA GLY A 118 15.67 -13.60 -12.40
C GLY A 118 14.68 -14.02 -11.32
N GLN A 119 14.64 -13.32 -10.21
CA GLN A 119 13.66 -13.58 -9.15
C GLN A 119 12.38 -12.79 -9.41
N LYS A 120 11.28 -13.32 -8.91
CA LYS A 120 9.97 -12.65 -8.92
C LYS A 120 9.63 -12.16 -7.51
N TRP A 121 8.81 -11.11 -7.42
CA TRP A 121 8.39 -10.59 -6.12
C TRP A 121 7.59 -11.59 -5.30
N ASP A 122 6.89 -12.53 -5.94
CA ASP A 122 6.14 -13.57 -5.26
C ASP A 122 6.92 -14.88 -5.05
N ASP A 123 8.21 -14.90 -5.34
CA ASP A 123 9.07 -16.03 -4.97
C ASP A 123 9.20 -16.09 -3.44
N LYS A 124 9.14 -17.31 -2.90
CA LYS A 124 9.19 -17.52 -1.45
C LYS A 124 10.40 -16.86 -0.80
N GLU A 125 11.58 -16.99 -1.43
CA GLU A 125 12.83 -16.41 -0.89
C GLU A 125 12.75 -14.88 -0.80
N VAL A 126 12.12 -14.25 -1.80
CA VAL A 126 11.97 -12.81 -1.85
C VAL A 126 10.98 -12.34 -0.78
N ILE A 127 9.87 -13.05 -0.60
CA ILE A 127 8.90 -12.77 0.46
C ILE A 127 9.54 -12.94 1.83
N ASP A 128 10.28 -14.05 2.02
CA ASP A 128 10.92 -14.35 3.30
C ASP A 128 11.97 -13.31 3.69
N SER A 129 12.55 -12.60 2.72
CA SER A 129 13.51 -11.53 3.00
C SER A 129 12.92 -10.37 3.80
N LEU A 130 11.60 -10.25 3.83
CA LEU A 130 10.92 -9.25 4.65
C LEU A 130 10.83 -9.64 6.12
N ASN A 131 11.21 -10.88 6.46
CA ASN A 131 11.28 -11.36 7.86
C ASN A 131 10.00 -11.11 8.67
N GLY A 132 8.84 -11.33 8.04
CA GLY A 132 7.56 -11.15 8.74
C GLY A 132 7.15 -9.69 8.92
N TRP A 133 7.79 -8.76 8.22
CA TRP A 133 7.44 -7.35 8.32
C TRP A 133 6.01 -7.07 7.83
N LEU A 134 5.55 -7.78 6.81
CA LEU A 134 4.15 -7.68 6.39
C LEU A 134 3.26 -8.32 7.44
N LYS A 135 2.28 -7.57 7.95
CA LYS A 135 1.38 -8.02 9.01
C LYS A 135 0.04 -8.42 8.42
N ASP A 136 -0.33 -9.68 8.65
CA ASP A 136 -1.70 -10.13 8.44
C ASP A 136 -2.49 -9.60 9.62
N SER A 137 -3.14 -8.51 9.42
CA SER A 137 -3.79 -7.86 10.52
C SER A 137 -5.19 -8.39 10.75
N LYS A 138 -5.46 -8.57 11.96
CA LYS A 138 -6.77 -8.88 12.43
C LYS A 138 -7.25 -7.82 13.40
#